data_64bb342a6e6c4723e7b2cadf2006744f
#
_entry.id   64bb342a6e6c4723e7b2cadf2006744f
#
_cell.length_a   1.000
_cell.length_b   1.000
_cell.length_c   1.000
_cell.angle_alpha   90.00
_cell.angle_beta   90.00
_cell.angle_gamma   90.00
#
_symmetry.space_group_name_H-M   'P 1'
#
loop_
_entity.id
_entity.type
_entity.pdbx_description
1 polymer ?
#
loop_
_entity_poly.entity_id
_entity_poly.type
_entity_poly.pdbx_seq_one_letter_code
_entity_poly.pdbx_strand_id
1 'polypeptide(L)'
;MQMKLAVMTHSTFFVEEDKILTTLFNEGMENLHLCKWEASPIYSERLLSLLNEDNRKRTTVHDNFYLKNEFELGGIHLDTIDTPIPEGYKGKVSRTCGDLLLLKDTVKISKYVFFSNFLLPKQENSDTKTYSLDLLEKAAKSGYINKNVYAMGNINLETIPVAKALGFGGVVLCEDLWNRFDIQNQTDYRDLIHHFQKIKRAIG
;
A
#
# COMPACT_ATOMS: atom_id res chain seq x y z
N MET A 1 -17.40 7.61 -7.03
CA MET A 1 -16.72 7.48 -5.73
C MET A 1 -15.24 7.73 -5.98
N GLN A 2 -14.60 8.60 -5.20
CA GLN A 2 -13.17 8.88 -5.37
C GLN A 2 -12.36 7.66 -4.92
N MET A 3 -11.44 7.20 -5.77
CA MET A 3 -10.54 6.10 -5.47
C MET A 3 -9.50 6.53 -4.44
N LYS A 4 -9.17 5.67 -3.49
CA LYS A 4 -8.17 5.93 -2.46
C LYS A 4 -6.76 5.59 -2.94
N LEU A 5 -5.75 6.32 -2.43
CA LEU A 5 -4.34 6.06 -2.70
C LEU A 5 -3.62 5.69 -1.41
N ALA A 6 -3.05 4.49 -1.38
CA ALA A 6 -2.05 4.10 -0.39
C ALA A 6 -0.67 4.07 -1.07
N VAL A 7 0.34 4.52 -0.36
CA VAL A 7 1.75 4.40 -0.80
C VAL A 7 2.46 3.47 0.17
N MET A 8 3.13 2.45 -0.35
CA MET A 8 4.01 1.59 0.42
C MET A 8 5.43 2.14 0.36
N THR A 9 6.16 2.13 1.48
CA THR A 9 7.56 2.58 1.50
C THR A 9 8.44 1.70 0.61
N HIS A 10 9.58 2.24 0.21
CA HIS A 10 10.67 1.39 -0.29
C HIS A 10 11.08 0.38 0.79
N SER A 11 11.48 -0.83 0.42
CA SER A 11 11.86 -1.88 1.38
C SER A 11 13.10 -1.53 2.20
N THR A 12 14.05 -0.81 1.60
CA THR A 12 15.30 -0.38 2.23
C THR A 12 15.18 1.05 2.77
N PHE A 13 15.74 1.31 3.95
CA PHE A 13 15.94 2.67 4.44
C PHE A 13 17.04 3.38 3.65
N PHE A 14 16.85 4.68 3.41
CA PHE A 14 17.84 5.50 2.71
C PHE A 14 17.81 6.94 3.21
N VAL A 15 18.87 7.69 2.89
CA VAL A 15 18.99 9.10 3.25
C VAL A 15 17.91 9.90 2.53
N GLU A 16 17.33 10.91 3.18
CA GLU A 16 16.26 11.77 2.63
C GLU A 16 14.86 11.11 2.54
N GLU A 17 14.69 9.86 2.96
CA GLU A 17 13.38 9.20 2.91
C GLU A 17 12.31 9.99 3.66
N ASP A 18 12.62 10.53 4.83
CA ASP A 18 11.72 11.37 5.63
C ASP A 18 11.28 12.64 4.89
N LYS A 19 12.17 13.26 4.13
CA LYS A 19 11.87 14.46 3.33
C LYS A 19 10.98 14.13 2.14
N ILE A 20 11.26 13.01 1.45
CA ILE A 20 10.43 12.53 0.35
C ILE A 20 9.02 12.20 0.87
N LEU A 21 8.91 11.44 1.96
CA LEU A 21 7.62 11.09 2.55
C LEU A 21 6.84 12.33 3.00
N THR A 22 7.50 13.29 3.65
CA THR A 22 6.89 14.56 4.05
C THR A 22 6.39 15.33 2.83
N THR A 23 7.16 15.37 1.74
CA THR A 23 6.74 16.01 0.49
C THR A 23 5.54 15.30 -0.12
N LEU A 24 5.52 13.97 -0.16
CA LEU A 24 4.37 13.19 -0.64
C LEU A 24 3.10 13.46 0.19
N PHE A 25 3.23 13.59 1.51
CA PHE A 25 2.10 13.98 2.37
C PHE A 25 1.60 15.39 2.06
N ASN A 26 2.48 16.35 1.82
CA ASN A 26 2.14 17.72 1.43
C ASN A 26 1.46 17.77 0.05
N GLU A 27 1.86 16.88 -0.87
CA GLU A 27 1.21 16.67 -2.17
C GLU A 27 -0.12 15.90 -2.05
N GLY A 28 -0.52 15.54 -0.83
CA GLY A 28 -1.80 14.94 -0.51
C GLY A 28 -1.82 13.42 -0.53
N MET A 29 -0.72 12.76 -0.17
CA MET A 29 -0.74 11.34 0.19
C MET A 29 -1.65 11.14 1.41
N GLU A 30 -2.64 10.27 1.30
CA GLU A 30 -3.63 10.05 2.36
C GLU A 30 -3.24 8.92 3.33
N ASN A 31 -2.50 7.93 2.86
CA ASN A 31 -2.14 6.76 3.64
C ASN A 31 -0.77 6.23 3.24
N LEU A 32 0.14 6.19 4.21
CA LEU A 32 1.45 5.58 4.08
C LEU A 32 1.44 4.20 4.72
N HIS A 33 1.95 3.19 4.05
CA HIS A 33 2.23 1.87 4.59
C HIS A 33 3.73 1.73 4.82
N LEU A 34 4.15 1.77 6.07
CA LEU A 34 5.52 1.53 6.48
C LEU A 34 5.79 0.03 6.52
N CYS A 35 6.54 -0.43 5.54
CA CYS A 35 6.88 -1.84 5.33
C CYS A 35 8.39 -1.96 5.14
N LYS A 36 9.09 -2.42 6.18
CA LYS A 36 10.56 -2.48 6.24
C LYS A 36 11.02 -3.86 6.75
N TRP A 37 10.65 -4.88 6.00
CA TRP A 37 10.95 -6.27 6.32
C TRP A 37 12.42 -6.47 6.67
N GLU A 38 12.68 -7.28 7.71
CA GLU A 38 14.02 -7.68 8.14
C GLU A 38 14.91 -6.54 8.67
N ALA A 39 14.44 -5.30 8.68
CA ALA A 39 15.20 -4.19 9.22
C ALA A 39 15.04 -4.10 10.76
N SER A 40 16.08 -3.60 11.43
CA SER A 40 15.99 -3.34 12.88
C SER A 40 14.90 -2.29 13.17
N PRO A 41 14.04 -2.51 14.17
CA PRO A 41 12.96 -1.59 14.55
C PRO A 41 13.44 -0.15 14.79
N ILE A 42 14.66 0.03 15.25
CA ILE A 42 15.23 1.36 15.54
C ILE A 42 15.24 2.29 14.32
N TYR A 43 15.34 1.74 13.11
CA TYR A 43 15.28 2.56 11.90
C TYR A 43 13.85 3.06 11.62
N SER A 44 12.84 2.20 11.87
CA SER A 44 11.44 2.61 11.79
C SER A 44 11.11 3.67 12.85
N GLU A 45 11.55 3.50 14.08
CA GLU A 45 11.40 4.50 15.15
C GLU A 45 12.02 5.83 14.75
N ARG A 46 13.25 5.80 14.23
CA ARG A 46 13.93 7.01 13.77
C ARG A 46 13.19 7.71 12.64
N LEU A 47 12.74 6.96 11.63
CA LEU A 47 11.97 7.52 10.52
C LEU A 47 10.66 8.14 11.02
N LEU A 48 9.93 7.44 11.89
CA LEU A 48 8.67 7.93 12.45
C LEU A 48 8.87 9.17 13.34
N SER A 49 9.99 9.28 14.05
CA SER A 49 10.31 10.47 14.86
C SER A 49 10.55 11.73 14.02
N LEU A 50 10.94 11.57 12.75
CA LEU A 50 11.13 12.67 11.80
C LEU A 50 9.83 13.13 11.13
N LEU A 51 8.77 12.30 11.17
CA LEU A 51 7.46 12.66 10.66
C LEU A 51 6.66 13.45 11.70
N ASN A 52 5.91 14.46 11.27
CA ASN A 52 4.99 15.18 12.16
C ASN A 52 3.79 14.30 12.57
N GLU A 53 3.05 14.73 13.60
CA GLU A 53 1.93 13.99 14.17
C GLU A 53 0.83 13.67 13.15
N ASP A 54 0.46 14.62 12.29
CA ASP A 54 -0.57 14.41 11.26
C ASP A 54 -0.16 13.34 10.23
N ASN A 55 1.13 13.31 9.85
CA ASN A 55 1.66 12.31 8.95
C ASN A 55 1.72 10.93 9.62
N ARG A 56 2.11 10.86 10.91
CA ARG A 56 2.07 9.62 11.69
C ARG A 56 0.66 9.04 11.79
N LYS A 57 -0.35 9.86 12.06
CA LYS A 57 -1.77 9.43 12.09
C LYS A 57 -2.27 8.87 10.74
N ARG A 58 -1.59 9.18 9.64
CA ARG A 58 -1.86 8.65 8.30
C ARG A 58 -0.93 7.50 7.90
N THR A 59 -0.10 7.01 8.84
CA THR A 59 0.83 5.90 8.62
C THR A 59 0.30 4.60 9.24
N THR A 60 0.43 3.50 8.53
CA THR A 60 0.08 2.14 8.93
C THR A 60 1.35 1.29 8.88
N VAL A 61 1.62 0.47 9.91
CA VAL A 61 2.80 -0.40 9.97
C VAL A 61 2.47 -1.85 9.64
N HIS A 62 3.42 -2.54 8.98
CA HIS A 62 3.32 -3.96 8.60
C HIS A 62 4.03 -4.88 9.59
N ASP A 63 4.95 -4.35 10.37
CA ASP A 63 5.75 -5.06 11.37
C ASP A 63 5.89 -4.21 12.64
N ASN A 64 6.53 -4.76 13.68
CA ASN A 64 6.81 -4.01 14.92
C ASN A 64 5.58 -3.26 15.44
N PHE A 65 4.45 -3.95 15.58
CA PHE A 65 3.12 -3.36 15.83
C PHE A 65 3.03 -2.49 17.08
N TYR A 66 3.98 -2.59 18.03
CA TYR A 66 4.08 -1.69 19.18
C TYR A 66 4.25 -0.22 18.76
N LEU A 67 4.90 0.03 17.61
CA LEU A 67 5.10 1.36 17.03
C LEU A 67 3.78 2.10 16.81
N LYS A 68 2.68 1.36 16.56
CA LYS A 68 1.37 1.97 16.39
C LYS A 68 0.95 2.76 17.64
N ASN A 69 1.19 2.25 18.82
CA ASN A 69 0.83 2.93 20.07
C ASN A 69 1.87 3.97 20.46
N GLU A 70 3.15 3.68 20.30
CA GLU A 70 4.24 4.56 20.67
C GLU A 70 4.27 5.86 19.84
N PHE A 71 3.95 5.77 18.55
CA PHE A 71 3.94 6.93 17.63
C PHE A 71 2.54 7.37 17.22
N GLU A 72 1.47 6.85 17.83
CA GLU A 72 0.07 7.18 17.54
C GLU A 72 -0.31 7.00 16.07
N LEU A 73 0.16 5.89 15.45
CA LEU A 73 -0.05 5.65 14.02
C LEU A 73 -1.51 5.34 13.68
N GLY A 74 -1.85 5.44 12.42
CA GLY A 74 -3.20 5.23 11.88
C GLY A 74 -3.73 3.80 11.99
N GLY A 75 -2.85 2.79 12.04
CA GLY A 75 -3.25 1.39 12.14
C GLY A 75 -2.10 0.41 11.95
N ILE A 76 -2.47 -0.87 11.87
CA ILE A 76 -1.57 -1.96 11.52
C ILE A 76 -2.09 -2.67 10.27
N HIS A 77 -1.17 -3.29 9.54
CA HIS A 77 -1.46 -4.13 8.40
C HIS A 77 -0.97 -5.56 8.67
N LEU A 78 -1.79 -6.54 8.34
CA LEU A 78 -1.47 -7.96 8.50
C LEU A 78 -1.38 -8.61 7.11
N ASP A 79 -0.31 -9.35 6.85
CA ASP A 79 0.03 -9.80 5.50
C ASP A 79 -0.86 -10.90 4.94
N THR A 80 -1.55 -11.61 5.81
CA THR A 80 -2.47 -12.69 5.41
C THR A 80 -3.76 -12.68 6.22
N ILE A 81 -4.75 -13.43 5.74
CA ILE A 81 -6.01 -13.65 6.48
C ILE A 81 -5.77 -14.37 7.81
N ASP A 82 -4.79 -15.27 7.85
CA ASP A 82 -4.52 -16.13 9.01
C ASP A 82 -3.62 -15.45 10.05
N THR A 83 -2.97 -14.33 9.71
CA THR A 83 -2.15 -13.60 10.68
C THR A 83 -3.02 -13.10 11.82
N PRO A 84 -2.75 -13.50 13.08
CA PRO A 84 -3.55 -13.13 14.23
C PRO A 84 -3.40 -11.62 14.53
N ILE A 85 -4.48 -11.03 15.00
CA ILE A 85 -4.43 -9.66 15.53
C ILE A 85 -3.63 -9.71 16.85
N PRO A 86 -2.66 -8.81 17.07
CA PRO A 86 -1.92 -8.75 18.33
C PRO A 86 -2.85 -8.67 19.54
N GLU A 87 -2.51 -9.38 20.60
CA GLU A 87 -3.30 -9.41 21.82
C GLU A 87 -3.56 -7.99 22.37
N GLY A 88 -4.78 -7.71 22.76
CA GLY A 88 -5.18 -6.40 23.27
C GLY A 88 -5.28 -5.27 22.23
N TYR A 89 -4.99 -5.52 20.96
CA TYR A 89 -5.11 -4.50 19.92
C TYR A 89 -6.57 -4.16 19.60
N LYS A 90 -6.93 -2.88 19.70
CA LYS A 90 -8.31 -2.37 19.47
C LYS A 90 -8.39 -1.37 18.30
N GLY A 91 -7.39 -1.34 17.43
CA GLY A 91 -7.31 -0.38 16.33
C GLY A 91 -7.85 -0.90 15.01
N LYS A 92 -7.60 -0.15 13.97
CA LYS A 92 -7.93 -0.50 12.59
C LYS A 92 -6.93 -1.52 12.05
N VAL A 93 -7.42 -2.59 11.43
CA VAL A 93 -6.60 -3.62 10.80
C VAL A 93 -6.91 -3.63 9.31
N SER A 94 -5.87 -3.59 8.49
CA SER A 94 -5.94 -3.91 7.07
C SER A 94 -5.18 -5.20 6.79
N ARG A 95 -5.45 -5.85 5.66
CA ARG A 95 -4.82 -7.13 5.31
C ARG A 95 -4.44 -7.20 3.85
N THR A 96 -3.46 -8.02 3.53
CA THR A 96 -3.19 -8.45 2.15
C THR A 96 -3.92 -9.76 1.85
N CYS A 97 -4.39 -9.89 0.62
CA CYS A 97 -4.99 -11.10 0.09
C CYS A 97 -4.58 -11.29 -1.37
N GLY A 98 -3.92 -12.39 -1.69
CA GLY A 98 -3.53 -12.75 -3.07
C GLY A 98 -4.51 -13.71 -3.76
N ASP A 99 -5.54 -14.18 -3.05
CA ASP A 99 -6.50 -15.14 -3.57
C ASP A 99 -7.91 -14.56 -3.70
N LEU A 100 -8.45 -14.52 -4.92
CA LEU A 100 -9.82 -14.05 -5.16
C LEU A 100 -10.86 -14.82 -4.34
N LEU A 101 -10.66 -16.13 -4.11
CA LEU A 101 -11.60 -16.95 -3.37
C LEU A 101 -11.70 -16.55 -1.89
N LEU A 102 -10.58 -16.10 -1.31
CA LEU A 102 -10.51 -15.66 0.09
C LEU A 102 -10.88 -14.19 0.28
N LEU A 103 -10.97 -13.42 -0.80
CA LEU A 103 -11.09 -11.96 -0.75
C LEU A 103 -12.34 -11.50 0.01
N LYS A 104 -13.49 -12.14 -0.20
CA LYS A 104 -14.73 -11.79 0.52
C LYS A 104 -14.64 -12.00 2.02
N ASP A 105 -13.99 -13.07 2.46
CA ASP A 105 -13.85 -13.35 3.89
C ASP A 105 -12.80 -12.44 4.52
N THR A 106 -11.72 -12.17 3.81
CA THR A 106 -10.71 -11.18 4.25
C THR A 106 -11.33 -9.79 4.43
N VAL A 107 -12.20 -9.36 3.52
CA VAL A 107 -12.90 -8.05 3.61
C VAL A 107 -13.79 -7.96 4.86
N LYS A 108 -14.47 -9.05 5.26
CA LYS A 108 -15.36 -9.05 6.44
C LYS A 108 -14.63 -8.74 7.75
N ILE A 109 -13.36 -9.16 7.85
CA ILE A 109 -12.54 -9.02 9.05
C ILE A 109 -11.51 -7.87 8.97
N SER A 110 -11.59 -7.06 7.91
CA SER A 110 -10.63 -5.99 7.64
C SER A 110 -11.34 -4.66 7.39
N LYS A 111 -10.66 -3.56 7.68
CA LYS A 111 -11.12 -2.23 7.29
C LYS A 111 -11.05 -2.04 5.78
N TYR A 112 -9.95 -2.50 5.18
CA TYR A 112 -9.71 -2.61 3.75
C TYR A 112 -8.70 -3.72 3.49
N VAL A 113 -8.64 -4.19 2.25
CA VAL A 113 -7.78 -5.31 1.83
C VAL A 113 -6.96 -4.88 0.63
N PHE A 114 -5.67 -5.18 0.63
CA PHE A 114 -4.81 -5.10 -0.54
C PHE A 114 -4.92 -6.40 -1.33
N PHE A 115 -5.45 -6.34 -2.52
CA PHE A 115 -5.40 -7.46 -3.45
C PHE A 115 -4.07 -7.44 -4.19
N SER A 116 -3.13 -8.28 -3.75
CA SER A 116 -1.70 -8.21 -4.14
C SER A 116 -1.40 -8.68 -5.56
N ASN A 117 -2.32 -9.41 -6.21
CA ASN A 117 -2.07 -10.06 -7.49
C ASN A 117 -2.78 -9.36 -8.66
N PHE A 118 -2.94 -8.03 -8.56
CA PHE A 118 -3.57 -7.24 -9.61
C PHE A 118 -2.66 -7.13 -10.84
N LEU A 119 -3.09 -7.73 -11.96
CA LEU A 119 -2.43 -7.71 -13.26
C LEU A 119 -0.92 -8.05 -13.23
N LEU A 120 -0.51 -8.91 -12.30
CA LEU A 120 0.86 -9.39 -12.27
C LEU A 120 1.18 -10.21 -13.53
N PRO A 121 2.34 -10.00 -14.14
CA PRO A 121 2.79 -10.85 -15.23
C PRO A 121 3.02 -12.28 -14.72
N LYS A 122 2.69 -13.27 -15.55
CA LYS A 122 2.99 -14.65 -15.23
C LYS A 122 4.50 -14.84 -15.23
N GLN A 123 5.02 -15.29 -14.09
CA GLN A 123 6.44 -15.65 -13.96
C GLN A 123 6.60 -17.16 -14.06
N GLU A 124 7.57 -17.60 -14.83
CA GLU A 124 7.96 -19.02 -14.87
C GLU A 124 8.55 -19.41 -13.51
N ASN A 125 8.16 -20.57 -12.99
CA ASN A 125 8.60 -21.11 -11.70
C ASN A 125 8.17 -20.30 -10.43
N SER A 126 7.09 -19.54 -10.52
CA SER A 126 6.49 -18.87 -9.36
C SER A 126 5.14 -19.49 -9.00
N ASP A 127 4.93 -19.76 -7.72
CA ASP A 127 3.64 -20.21 -7.16
C ASP A 127 2.63 -19.04 -7.02
N THR A 128 3.03 -17.82 -7.40
CA THR A 128 2.16 -16.65 -7.34
C THR A 128 0.99 -16.79 -8.30
N LYS A 129 -0.22 -16.79 -7.77
CA LYS A 129 -1.44 -16.82 -8.59
C LYS A 129 -1.54 -15.56 -9.44
N THR A 130 -1.74 -15.71 -10.73
CA THR A 130 -2.00 -14.60 -11.65
C THR A 130 -3.43 -14.69 -12.16
N TYR A 131 -4.05 -13.53 -12.38
CA TYR A 131 -5.44 -13.43 -12.79
C TYR A 131 -5.56 -12.67 -14.11
N SER A 132 -6.25 -13.27 -15.08
CA SER A 132 -6.61 -12.59 -16.33
C SER A 132 -7.62 -11.48 -16.07
N LEU A 133 -7.68 -10.50 -16.96
CA LEU A 133 -8.66 -9.42 -16.88
C LEU A 133 -10.09 -9.96 -16.85
N ASP A 134 -10.41 -10.98 -17.67
CA ASP A 134 -11.73 -11.63 -17.68
C ASP A 134 -12.12 -12.23 -16.33
N LEU A 135 -11.17 -12.83 -15.60
CA LEU A 135 -11.41 -13.33 -14.24
C LEU A 135 -11.65 -12.20 -13.23
N LEU A 136 -10.89 -11.11 -13.35
CA LEU A 136 -11.08 -9.93 -12.49
C LEU A 136 -12.43 -9.27 -12.76
N GLU A 137 -12.87 -9.18 -14.01
CA GLU A 137 -14.21 -8.69 -14.37
C GLU A 137 -15.33 -9.56 -13.80
N LYS A 138 -15.20 -10.89 -13.87
CA LYS A 138 -16.14 -11.83 -13.24
C LYS A 138 -16.17 -11.66 -11.72
N ALA A 139 -15.01 -11.50 -11.08
CA ALA A 139 -14.90 -11.26 -9.66
C ALA A 139 -15.54 -9.92 -9.25
N ALA A 140 -15.36 -8.87 -10.04
CA ALA A 140 -16.00 -7.58 -9.83
C ALA A 140 -17.53 -7.68 -9.92
N LYS A 141 -18.05 -8.29 -10.98
CA LYS A 141 -19.50 -8.53 -11.16
C LYS A 141 -20.10 -9.36 -10.02
N SER A 142 -19.31 -10.28 -9.44
CA SER A 142 -19.72 -11.12 -8.31
C SER A 142 -19.52 -10.46 -6.94
N GLY A 143 -19.07 -9.19 -6.89
CA GLY A 143 -18.88 -8.40 -5.67
C GLY A 143 -17.67 -8.78 -4.81
N TYR A 144 -16.71 -9.53 -5.36
CA TYR A 144 -15.43 -9.78 -4.69
C TYR A 144 -14.57 -8.50 -4.67
N ILE A 145 -14.56 -7.75 -5.77
CA ILE A 145 -13.93 -6.44 -5.87
C ILE A 145 -14.95 -5.37 -5.49
N ASN A 146 -14.62 -4.49 -4.56
CA ASN A 146 -15.51 -3.46 -4.05
C ASN A 146 -14.73 -2.30 -3.40
N LYS A 147 -15.44 -1.32 -2.84
CA LYS A 147 -14.86 -0.10 -2.23
C LYS A 147 -13.84 -0.33 -1.11
N ASN A 148 -13.80 -1.50 -0.51
CA ASN A 148 -12.87 -1.86 0.56
C ASN A 148 -11.68 -2.70 0.05
N VAL A 149 -11.59 -2.95 -1.26
CA VAL A 149 -10.50 -3.69 -1.88
C VAL A 149 -9.65 -2.72 -2.69
N TYR A 150 -8.36 -2.69 -2.43
CA TYR A 150 -7.38 -1.86 -3.13
C TYR A 150 -6.52 -2.75 -4.01
N ALA A 151 -6.35 -2.37 -5.26
CA ALA A 151 -5.48 -3.09 -6.18
C ALA A 151 -4.02 -2.85 -5.82
N MET A 152 -3.25 -3.91 -5.68
CA MET A 152 -1.81 -3.92 -5.45
C MET A 152 -1.15 -4.93 -6.40
N GLY A 153 0.03 -4.61 -6.89
CA GLY A 153 0.77 -5.37 -7.88
C GLY A 153 1.23 -4.48 -9.01
N ASN A 154 0.80 -4.71 -10.22
CA ASN A 154 1.17 -3.89 -11.36
C ASN A 154 0.35 -2.58 -11.41
N ILE A 155 0.59 -1.66 -10.48
CA ILE A 155 -0.08 -0.35 -10.41
C ILE A 155 0.80 0.73 -11.05
N ASN A 156 0.30 1.35 -12.10
CA ASN A 156 0.92 2.44 -12.85
C ASN A 156 -0.17 3.27 -13.58
N LEU A 157 0.24 4.29 -14.34
CA LEU A 157 -0.69 5.17 -15.06
C LEU A 157 -1.59 4.43 -16.07
N GLU A 158 -1.14 3.30 -16.62
CA GLU A 158 -1.89 2.53 -17.63
C GLU A 158 -2.92 1.60 -16.95
N THR A 159 -2.59 1.06 -15.76
CA THR A 159 -3.44 0.07 -15.07
C THR A 159 -4.44 0.69 -14.09
N ILE A 160 -4.23 1.93 -13.64
CA ILE A 160 -5.19 2.66 -12.78
C ILE A 160 -6.58 2.77 -13.41
N PRO A 161 -6.75 3.13 -14.72
CA PRO A 161 -8.08 3.12 -15.35
C PRO A 161 -8.77 1.76 -15.31
N VAL A 162 -8.01 0.67 -15.43
CA VAL A 162 -8.53 -0.71 -15.33
C VAL A 162 -9.01 -0.98 -13.90
N ALA A 163 -8.23 -0.64 -12.88
CA ALA A 163 -8.63 -0.80 -11.49
C ALA A 163 -9.93 0.00 -11.18
N LYS A 164 -10.07 1.21 -11.73
CA LYS A 164 -11.30 2.01 -11.64
C LYS A 164 -12.50 1.31 -12.28
N ALA A 165 -12.33 0.83 -13.52
CA ALA A 165 -13.40 0.14 -14.24
C ALA A 165 -13.88 -1.12 -13.54
N LEU A 166 -12.97 -1.84 -12.87
CA LEU A 166 -13.28 -3.03 -12.08
C LEU A 166 -13.93 -2.70 -10.72
N GLY A 167 -13.97 -1.44 -10.29
CA GLY A 167 -14.61 -1.03 -9.04
C GLY A 167 -13.76 -1.20 -7.79
N PHE A 168 -12.43 -1.26 -7.92
CA PHE A 168 -11.55 -1.20 -6.76
C PHE A 168 -11.74 0.14 -6.02
N GLY A 169 -11.77 0.09 -4.69
CA GLY A 169 -11.92 1.27 -3.85
C GLY A 169 -10.67 2.11 -3.72
N GLY A 170 -9.51 1.53 -4.07
CA GLY A 170 -8.22 2.20 -4.03
C GLY A 170 -7.14 1.44 -4.80
N VAL A 171 -5.96 2.04 -4.85
CA VAL A 171 -4.72 1.45 -5.38
C VAL A 171 -3.59 1.61 -4.38
N VAL A 172 -2.60 0.71 -4.46
CA VAL A 172 -1.38 0.73 -3.65
C VAL A 172 -0.20 0.98 -4.57
N LEU A 173 0.41 2.14 -4.43
CA LEU A 173 1.58 2.54 -5.21
C LEU A 173 2.85 2.12 -4.46
N CYS A 174 3.75 1.43 -5.14
CA CYS A 174 5.01 0.94 -4.59
C CYS A 174 6.13 1.10 -5.64
N GLU A 175 6.48 0.03 -6.35
CA GLU A 175 7.62 -0.02 -7.27
C GLU A 175 7.58 1.07 -8.36
N ASP A 176 6.41 1.33 -8.96
CA ASP A 176 6.27 2.36 -10.01
C ASP A 176 6.64 3.76 -9.52
N LEU A 177 6.49 4.03 -8.21
CA LEU A 177 6.94 5.27 -7.59
C LEU A 177 8.45 5.25 -7.34
N TRP A 178 8.94 4.22 -6.65
CA TRP A 178 10.32 4.19 -6.18
C TRP A 178 11.33 3.95 -7.30
N ASN A 179 10.95 3.30 -8.38
CA ASN A 179 11.78 3.16 -9.59
C ASN A 179 12.08 4.50 -10.30
N ARG A 180 11.48 5.62 -9.83
CA ARG A 180 11.77 6.98 -10.31
C ARG A 180 12.88 7.68 -9.53
N PHE A 181 13.47 7.01 -8.56
CA PHE A 181 14.49 7.58 -7.70
C PHE A 181 15.57 6.54 -7.37
N ASP A 182 16.82 6.85 -7.73
CA ASP A 182 17.97 6.03 -7.34
C ASP A 182 18.39 6.39 -5.91
N ILE A 183 17.98 5.57 -4.95
CA ILE A 183 18.24 5.76 -3.52
C ILE A 183 19.73 5.79 -3.14
N GLN A 184 20.63 5.35 -4.02
CA GLN A 184 22.08 5.32 -3.79
C GLN A 184 22.80 6.53 -4.36
N ASN A 185 22.37 7.03 -5.51
CA ASN A 185 23.12 7.98 -6.31
C ASN A 185 22.42 9.32 -6.54
N GLN A 186 21.13 9.43 -6.19
CA GLN A 186 20.36 10.65 -6.41
C GLN A 186 20.00 11.34 -5.09
N THR A 187 20.06 12.67 -5.11
CA THR A 187 19.51 13.54 -4.07
C THR A 187 18.29 14.33 -4.57
N ASP A 188 18.11 14.43 -5.87
CA ASP A 188 17.00 15.15 -6.50
C ASP A 188 15.84 14.18 -6.76
N TYR A 189 14.75 14.33 -6.02
CA TYR A 189 13.56 13.51 -6.10
C TYR A 189 12.37 14.19 -6.80
N ARG A 190 12.60 15.27 -7.56
CA ARG A 190 11.53 16.01 -8.26
C ARG A 190 10.75 15.12 -9.23
N ASP A 191 11.43 14.23 -9.94
CA ASP A 191 10.77 13.32 -10.89
C ASP A 191 9.83 12.33 -10.17
N LEU A 192 10.21 11.83 -8.99
CA LEU A 192 9.35 11.02 -8.14
C LEU A 192 8.09 11.79 -7.75
N ILE A 193 8.23 13.04 -7.29
CA ILE A 193 7.10 13.88 -6.89
C ILE A 193 6.19 14.21 -8.10
N HIS A 194 6.77 14.56 -9.24
CA HIS A 194 5.97 14.81 -10.46
C HIS A 194 5.20 13.56 -10.89
N HIS A 195 5.82 12.38 -10.76
CA HIS A 195 5.13 11.13 -11.07
C HIS A 195 3.97 10.86 -10.10
N PHE A 196 4.20 11.05 -8.79
CA PHE A 196 3.15 10.95 -7.80
C PHE A 196 1.96 11.88 -8.09
N GLN A 197 2.21 13.13 -8.49
CA GLN A 197 1.17 14.07 -8.89
C GLN A 197 0.37 13.59 -10.11
N LYS A 198 1.03 12.95 -11.11
CA LYS A 198 0.35 12.32 -12.25
C LYS A 198 -0.55 11.18 -11.82
N ILE A 199 -0.07 10.30 -10.95
CA ILE A 199 -0.85 9.20 -10.35
C ILE A 199 -2.09 9.76 -9.63
N LYS A 200 -1.93 10.80 -8.80
CA LYS A 200 -3.06 11.42 -8.10
C LYS A 200 -4.13 11.95 -9.06
N ARG A 201 -3.72 12.62 -10.15
CA ARG A 201 -4.67 13.09 -11.18
C ARG A 201 -5.38 11.93 -11.88
N ALA A 202 -4.68 10.81 -12.13
CA ALA A 202 -5.26 9.63 -12.74
C ALA A 202 -6.30 8.95 -11.82
N ILE A 203 -6.12 9.06 -10.51
CA ILE A 203 -7.06 8.54 -9.51
C ILE A 203 -8.32 9.43 -9.40
N GLY A 204 -8.22 10.71 -9.63
CA GLY A 204 -9.33 11.69 -9.63
C GLY A 204 -9.45 12.39 -8.36
#